data_fab120aa38f8df9cdd95288fb1cb009f
#
_entry.id   fab120aa38f8df9cdd95288fb1cb009f
#
_cell.length_a   1.000
_cell.length_b   1.000
_cell.length_c   1.000
_cell.angle_alpha   90.00
_cell.angle_beta   90.00
_cell.angle_gamma   90.00
#
_symmetry.space_group_name_H-M   'P 1'
#
loop_
_entity.id
_entity.type
_entity.pdbx_description
1 polymer ?
#
loop_
_entity_poly.entity_id
_entity_poly.type
_entity_poly.pdbx_seq_one_letter_code
_entity_poly.pdbx_strand_id
1 'polypeptide(L)'
;GNITVIENVFGFKQVLPLQEGDNKIGRRCVGTVINVPIETSDMSMDRNHCVINVKRNKQGKLVYTLRDAPSLTGTFLNNEILGDKDRVRIEDGAIVTIGATTFILRAAE
;
A
#
# COMPACT_ATOMS: atom_id res chain seq x y z
N GLY A 1 -5.51 9.63 6.14
CA GLY A 1 -4.90 9.44 4.84
C GLY A 1 -5.57 8.35 4.02
N ASN A 2 -5.17 8.25 2.80
CA ASN A 2 -5.65 7.22 1.89
C ASN A 2 -4.59 6.83 0.88
N ILE A 3 -4.85 5.77 0.14
CA ILE A 3 -4.09 5.47 -1.07
C ILE A 3 -5.00 5.68 -2.28
N THR A 4 -4.43 6.24 -3.34
CA THR A 4 -5.11 6.43 -4.61
C THR A 4 -4.46 5.52 -5.63
N VAL A 5 -5.20 4.51 -6.08
CA VAL A 5 -4.73 3.59 -7.13
C VAL A 5 -4.85 4.30 -8.46
N ILE A 6 -3.72 4.56 -9.10
CA ILE A 6 -3.66 5.38 -10.33
C ILE A 6 -3.41 4.57 -11.58
N GLU A 7 -2.85 3.38 -11.43
CA GLU A 7 -2.53 2.52 -12.57
C GLU A 7 -2.74 1.07 -12.18
N ASN A 8 -3.54 0.39 -12.96
CA ASN A 8 -3.80 -1.04 -12.81
C ASN A 8 -4.19 -1.63 -14.18
N VAL A 9 -4.36 -2.95 -14.23
CA VAL A 9 -4.65 -3.68 -15.49
C VAL A 9 -5.91 -3.16 -16.19
N PHE A 10 -6.87 -2.64 -15.45
CA PHE A 10 -8.14 -2.14 -16.00
C PHE A 10 -8.20 -0.63 -16.16
N GLY A 11 -7.20 0.09 -15.66
CA GLY A 11 -7.12 1.53 -15.83
C GLY A 11 -8.12 2.36 -15.03
N PHE A 12 -8.89 1.79 -14.11
CA PHE A 12 -9.80 2.60 -13.29
C PHE A 12 -9.17 2.99 -11.96
N LYS A 13 -9.58 4.16 -11.48
CA LYS A 13 -9.06 4.77 -10.27
C LYS A 13 -9.84 4.32 -9.04
N GLN A 14 -9.13 4.03 -7.95
CA GLN A 14 -9.73 3.73 -6.65
C GLN A 14 -9.09 4.59 -5.58
N VAL A 15 -9.89 4.99 -4.60
CA VAL A 15 -9.41 5.70 -3.41
C VAL A 15 -9.79 4.87 -2.20
N LEU A 16 -8.79 4.41 -1.45
CA LEU A 16 -9.00 3.53 -0.32
C LEU A 16 -8.46 4.17 0.96
N PRO A 17 -9.29 4.31 2.01
CA PRO A 17 -8.86 4.96 3.24
C PRO A 17 -7.88 4.11 4.03
N LEU A 18 -6.98 4.76 4.76
CA LEU A 18 -6.08 4.14 5.72
C LEU A 18 -6.54 4.45 7.14
N GLN A 19 -6.33 3.50 8.04
CA GLN A 19 -6.64 3.63 9.47
C GLN A 19 -5.35 3.69 10.27
N GLU A 20 -5.40 4.16 11.50
CA GLU A 20 -4.26 4.03 12.41
C GLU A 20 -3.97 2.54 12.67
N GLY A 21 -2.69 2.19 12.79
CA GLY A 21 -2.23 0.82 12.90
C GLY A 21 -1.80 0.25 11.56
N ASP A 22 -1.79 -1.06 11.46
CA ASP A 22 -1.38 -1.75 10.25
C ASP A 22 -2.50 -1.81 9.22
N ASN A 23 -2.20 -1.37 8.02
CA ASN A 23 -3.10 -1.44 6.86
C ASN A 23 -2.54 -2.47 5.90
N LYS A 24 -3.20 -3.61 5.81
CA LYS A 24 -2.81 -4.70 4.90
C LYS A 24 -3.42 -4.44 3.54
N ILE A 25 -2.56 -4.27 2.55
CA ILE A 25 -2.94 -3.86 1.20
C ILE A 25 -2.66 -5.01 0.23
N GLY A 26 -3.61 -5.32 -0.60
CA GLY A 26 -3.45 -6.35 -1.60
C GLY A 26 -4.67 -6.53 -2.47
N ARG A 27 -4.62 -7.58 -3.29
CA ARG A 27 -5.69 -7.91 -4.22
C ARG A 27 -6.91 -8.45 -3.45
N ARG A 28 -8.06 -7.86 -3.70
CA ARG A 28 -9.30 -8.36 -3.12
C ARG A 28 -9.57 -9.78 -3.57
N CYS A 29 -9.85 -10.66 -2.62
CA CYS A 29 -10.19 -12.04 -2.89
C CYS A 29 -11.19 -12.54 -1.85
N VAL A 30 -12.13 -13.35 -2.28
CA VAL A 30 -13.11 -13.97 -1.38
C VAL A 30 -12.38 -14.82 -0.33
N GLY A 31 -12.74 -14.63 0.95
CA GLY A 31 -12.13 -15.36 2.06
C GLY A 31 -10.84 -14.78 2.59
N THR A 32 -10.28 -13.74 1.96
CA THR A 32 -9.09 -13.05 2.45
C THR A 32 -9.50 -11.85 3.29
N VAL A 33 -8.97 -11.76 4.51
CA VAL A 33 -9.26 -10.65 5.42
C VAL A 33 -8.11 -9.67 5.40
N ILE A 34 -8.26 -8.60 4.62
CA ILE A 34 -7.37 -7.44 4.63
C ILE A 34 -8.21 -6.18 4.70
N ASN A 35 -7.65 -5.13 5.29
CA ASN A 35 -8.42 -3.90 5.48
C ASN A 35 -8.32 -2.90 4.32
N VAL A 36 -7.42 -3.12 3.37
CA VAL A 36 -7.29 -2.27 2.17
C VAL A 36 -7.28 -3.15 0.90
N PRO A 37 -8.44 -3.69 0.51
CA PRO A 37 -8.51 -4.55 -0.67
C PRO A 37 -8.62 -3.72 -1.96
N ILE A 38 -7.71 -3.96 -2.89
CA ILE A 38 -7.74 -3.33 -4.21
C ILE A 38 -8.54 -4.22 -5.17
N GLU A 39 -9.53 -3.63 -5.80
CA GLU A 39 -10.33 -4.30 -6.82
C GLU A 39 -9.52 -4.39 -8.10
N THR A 40 -9.03 -5.58 -8.42
CA THR A 40 -8.23 -5.81 -9.61
C THR A 40 -8.17 -7.30 -9.93
N SER A 41 -7.92 -7.64 -11.19
CA SER A 41 -7.55 -9.00 -11.58
C SER A 41 -6.04 -9.16 -11.76
N ASP A 42 -5.25 -8.22 -11.27
CA ASP A 42 -3.79 -8.29 -11.32
C ASP A 42 -3.28 -9.47 -10.49
N MET A 43 -2.99 -10.57 -11.15
CA MET A 43 -2.54 -11.81 -10.50
C MET A 43 -1.09 -11.71 -10.01
N SER A 44 -0.36 -10.67 -10.40
CA SER A 44 0.99 -10.40 -9.87
C SER A 44 0.95 -9.67 -8.54
N MET A 45 -0.22 -9.20 -8.11
CA MET A 45 -0.42 -8.65 -6.78
C MET A 45 -0.93 -9.73 -5.84
N ASP A 46 -0.23 -9.94 -4.72
CA ASP A 46 -0.66 -10.89 -3.71
C ASP A 46 -1.88 -10.37 -2.94
N ARG A 47 -2.61 -11.29 -2.32
CA ARG A 47 -3.78 -10.97 -1.49
C ARG A 47 -3.41 -10.12 -0.26
N ASN A 48 -2.20 -10.31 0.26
CA ASN A 48 -1.59 -9.47 1.29
C ASN A 48 -0.19 -9.13 0.80
N HIS A 49 -0.06 -8.02 0.08
CA HIS A 49 1.16 -7.69 -0.66
C HIS A 49 2.09 -6.79 0.12
N CYS A 50 1.55 -5.74 0.71
CA CYS A 50 2.34 -4.81 1.51
C CYS A 50 1.52 -4.28 2.68
N VAL A 51 2.21 -3.65 3.61
CA VAL A 51 1.59 -3.08 4.80
C VAL A 51 2.04 -1.63 4.95
N ILE A 52 1.09 -0.73 5.17
CA ILE A 52 1.38 0.64 5.60
C ILE A 52 0.92 0.77 7.04
N ASN A 53 1.88 1.01 7.94
CA ASN A 53 1.59 1.33 9.33
C ASN A 53 1.37 2.84 9.44
N VAL A 54 0.27 3.23 10.08
CA VAL A 54 -0.06 4.62 10.35
C VAL A 54 -0.03 4.83 11.85
N LYS A 55 0.85 5.71 12.30
CA LYS A 55 1.05 5.96 13.71
C LYS A 55 1.12 7.45 13.98
N ARG A 56 0.53 7.88 15.09
CA ARG A 56 0.59 9.26 15.53
C ARG A 56 1.85 9.48 16.35
N ASN A 57 2.66 10.51 15.99
CA ASN A 57 3.88 10.82 16.73
C ASN A 57 3.57 11.71 17.94
N LYS A 58 4.62 12.12 18.67
CA LYS A 58 4.49 12.94 19.88
C LYS A 58 3.88 14.31 19.62
N GLN A 59 4.02 14.84 18.40
CA GLN A 59 3.41 16.09 17.99
C GLN A 59 1.98 15.94 17.46
N GLY A 60 1.42 14.72 17.50
CA GLY A 60 0.09 14.44 16.99
C GLY A 60 0.00 14.30 15.47
N LYS A 61 1.13 14.26 14.79
CA LYS A 61 1.17 14.07 13.33
C LYS A 61 1.21 12.61 12.95
N LEU A 62 0.56 12.26 11.84
CA LEU A 62 0.57 10.89 11.32
C LEU A 62 1.88 10.59 10.61
N VAL A 63 2.44 9.43 10.92
CA VAL A 63 3.67 8.91 10.31
C VAL A 63 3.30 7.61 9.60
N TYR A 64 3.67 7.51 8.33
CA TYR A 64 3.36 6.37 7.47
C TYR A 64 4.64 5.57 7.21
N THR A 65 4.59 4.26 7.44
CA THR A 65 5.73 3.36 7.24
C THR A 65 5.31 2.20 6.36
N LEU A 66 6.04 1.98 5.27
CA LEU A 66 5.76 0.94 4.28
C LEU A 66 6.70 -0.25 4.47
N ARG A 67 6.15 -1.46 4.35
CA ARG A 67 6.94 -2.70 4.27
C ARG A 67 6.28 -3.70 3.33
N ASP A 68 7.09 -4.61 2.78
CA ASP A 68 6.61 -5.77 2.03
C ASP A 68 6.02 -6.79 3.01
N ALA A 69 5.03 -7.59 2.60
CA ALA A 69 4.21 -8.36 3.53
C ALA A 69 4.58 -9.80 3.87
N PRO A 70 5.53 -10.59 3.40
CA PRO A 70 6.28 -10.63 2.16
C PRO A 70 5.44 -11.05 0.94
N SER A 71 5.80 -10.52 -0.22
CA SER A 71 5.13 -10.80 -1.48
C SER A 71 6.02 -11.56 -2.45
N LEU A 72 5.40 -12.14 -3.50
CA LEU A 72 6.14 -12.86 -4.53
C LEU A 72 6.93 -11.93 -5.45
N THR A 73 6.32 -10.81 -5.84
CA THR A 73 6.93 -9.89 -6.82
C THR A 73 7.64 -8.70 -6.19
N GLY A 74 7.49 -8.51 -4.88
CA GLY A 74 8.10 -7.41 -4.16
C GLY A 74 7.24 -6.14 -4.14
N THR A 75 7.64 -5.22 -3.26
CA THR A 75 7.02 -3.90 -3.13
C THR A 75 8.06 -2.86 -3.54
N PHE A 76 7.69 -1.97 -4.44
CA PHE A 76 8.57 -0.95 -4.98
C PHE A 76 8.14 0.43 -4.51
N LEU A 77 9.08 1.19 -3.97
CA LEU A 77 8.88 2.57 -3.57
C LEU A 77 9.66 3.47 -4.53
N ASN A 78 8.96 4.30 -5.29
CA ASN A 78 9.56 5.17 -6.31
C ASN A 78 10.51 4.39 -7.24
N ASN A 79 10.05 3.22 -7.70
CA ASN A 79 10.76 2.28 -8.59
C ASN A 79 11.94 1.55 -7.97
N GLU A 80 12.14 1.64 -6.65
CA GLU A 80 13.17 0.87 -5.95
C GLU A 80 12.54 -0.21 -5.09
N ILE A 81 13.00 -1.45 -5.24
CA ILE A 81 12.48 -2.58 -4.48
C ILE A 81 12.89 -2.48 -3.00
N LEU A 82 11.93 -2.77 -2.12
CA LEU A 82 12.22 -2.88 -0.69
C LEU A 82 12.84 -4.24 -0.38
N GLY A 83 13.78 -4.28 0.56
CA GLY A 83 14.28 -5.53 1.11
C GLY A 83 13.24 -6.21 2.00
N ASP A 84 13.44 -7.50 2.28
CA ASP A 84 12.48 -8.36 3.02
C ASP A 84 12.13 -7.82 4.41
N LYS A 85 13.07 -7.11 5.03
CA LYS A 85 12.89 -6.59 6.39
C LYS A 85 12.89 -5.07 6.45
N ASP A 86 12.88 -4.41 5.30
CA ASP A 86 12.91 -2.95 5.24
C ASP A 86 11.57 -2.37 5.67
N ARG A 87 11.66 -1.38 6.55
CA ARG A 87 10.53 -0.55 6.93
C ARG A 87 10.91 0.88 6.60
N VAL A 88 10.21 1.47 5.64
CA VAL A 88 10.59 2.76 5.09
C VAL A 88 9.50 3.77 5.38
N ARG A 89 9.88 4.88 6.00
CA ARG A 89 8.96 6.01 6.17
C ARG A 89 8.63 6.60 4.81
N ILE A 90 7.35 6.79 4.56
CA ILE A 90 6.86 7.40 3.32
C ILE A 90 6.05 8.66 3.65
N GLU A 91 6.02 9.57 2.70
CA GLU A 91 5.36 10.86 2.85
C GLU A 91 4.30 11.05 1.77
N ASP A 92 3.52 12.12 1.90
CA ASP A 92 2.52 12.46 0.89
C ASP A 92 3.14 12.48 -0.50
N GLY A 93 2.46 11.84 -1.44
CA GLY A 93 2.93 11.73 -2.83
C GLY A 93 3.83 10.55 -3.11
N ALA A 94 4.17 9.72 -2.12
CA ALA A 94 4.99 8.53 -2.35
C ALA A 94 4.31 7.58 -3.33
N ILE A 95 5.05 7.09 -4.30
CA ILE A 95 4.55 6.21 -5.36
C ILE A 95 4.98 4.78 -5.06
N VAL A 96 3.99 3.90 -4.92
CA VAL A 96 4.22 2.49 -4.55
C VAL A 96 3.68 1.59 -5.66
N THR A 97 4.49 0.63 -6.07
CA THR A 97 4.11 -0.36 -7.07
C THR A 97 4.10 -1.75 -6.46
N ILE A 98 2.97 -2.44 -6.62
CA ILE A 98 2.76 -3.81 -6.16
C ILE A 98 2.17 -4.62 -7.33
N GLY A 99 2.93 -5.63 -7.79
CA GLY A 99 2.59 -6.31 -9.04
C GLY A 99 2.62 -5.35 -10.22
N ALA A 100 1.55 -5.30 -11.00
CA ALA A 100 1.38 -4.38 -12.12
C ALA A 100 0.55 -3.14 -11.74
N THR A 101 0.38 -2.89 -10.45
CA THR A 101 -0.51 -1.85 -9.93
C THR A 101 0.29 -0.80 -9.18
N THR A 102 -0.02 0.47 -9.43
CA THR A 102 0.64 1.59 -8.78
C THR A 102 -0.37 2.43 -8.01
N PHE A 103 -0.01 2.80 -6.79
CA PHE A 103 -0.81 3.73 -5.99
C PHE A 103 0.04 4.85 -5.42
N ILE A 104 -0.62 5.94 -5.05
CA ILE A 104 0.03 7.10 -4.43
C ILE A 104 -0.52 7.25 -3.01
N LEU A 105 0.39 7.48 -2.04
CA LEU A 105 0.00 7.83 -0.69
C LEU A 105 -0.52 9.28 -0.66
N ARG A 106 -1.70 9.45 -0.10
CA ARG A 106 -2.26 10.77 0.23
C ARG A 106 -2.33 10.88 1.74
N ALA A 107 -1.34 11.55 2.31
CA ALA A 107 -1.26 11.71 3.76
C ALA A 107 -2.31 12.71 4.25
N ALA A 108 -2.89 12.43 5.41
CA ALA A 108 -3.74 13.39 6.10
C ALA A 108 -2.86 14.43 6.81
N GLU A 109 -3.31 15.65 6.81
CA GLU A 109 -2.65 16.73 7.53
C GLU A 109 -3.03 16.76 9.01
#